data_b010e27c49fa9473ea84f879454e2a0f
#
_entry.id   b010e27c49fa9473ea84f879454e2a0f
#
_cell.length_a   1.000
_cell.length_b   1.000
_cell.length_c   1.000
_cell.angle_alpha   90.00
_cell.angle_beta   90.00
_cell.angle_gamma   90.00
#
_symmetry.space_group_name_H-M   'P 1'
#
loop_
_entity.id
_entity.type
_entity.pdbx_description
1 polymer ?
#
loop_
_entity_poly.entity_id
_entity_poly.type
_entity_poly.pdbx_seq_one_letter_code
_entity_poly.pdbx_strand_id
1 'polypeptide(L)'
;FRSTLEYLEYVQDEVDIFDVSCGLNGSIQYQIDANYMKDGWRSYMPKAVREKFGKPCISMGNIRNPKVAEQILADGDADLIGMGRGLIAEPAWVNKVATGRECDLRKCISCNIGCAGNRIGFNRPIRCTVNPAVLEGDVYKNQKVNKNCNVVVIGGGTAGLEAACTAAEVGCNTFLLEKGETLGGLASVISKIPAKKRLADFPNYLIHRAEQLENLYIFTNTEGTPENIRKFHPNLIVSSTGSAPLLPPIRGLHDRIDKEGSKVASILGMINHINDYPEDMTSKKVVVVGGGAVGLDVVEFFAARNAEISIVEMMDQIGRDLDPVTKNDMKDQMKKHHVAQLTKTALQEVKDSSFLVKDAEGERELPFDYGFVCLGMRAQGQLFAELS
;
A
#
# COMPACT_ATOMS: atom_id res chain seq x y z
N PHE A 1 0.39 -22.82 -19.65
CA PHE A 1 1.35 -23.61 -18.85
C PHE A 1 1.64 -24.99 -19.49
N ARG A 2 0.63 -25.69 -20.06
CA ARG A 2 0.84 -26.98 -20.74
C ARG A 2 1.91 -26.88 -21.85
N SER A 3 1.80 -25.91 -22.74
CA SER A 3 2.76 -25.68 -23.81
C SER A 3 4.18 -25.38 -23.30
N THR A 4 4.30 -24.77 -22.12
CA THR A 4 5.60 -24.54 -21.49
C THR A 4 6.25 -25.87 -21.10
N LEU A 5 5.49 -26.80 -20.51
CA LEU A 5 6.00 -28.12 -20.13
C LEU A 5 6.41 -28.95 -21.36
N GLU A 6 5.66 -28.84 -22.47
CA GLU A 6 6.00 -29.47 -23.77
C GLU A 6 7.31 -28.89 -24.33
N TYR A 7 7.50 -27.55 -24.27
CA TYR A 7 8.74 -26.91 -24.72
C TYR A 7 9.95 -27.34 -23.88
N LEU A 8 9.79 -27.44 -22.55
CA LEU A 8 10.88 -27.84 -21.65
C LEU A 8 11.39 -29.26 -21.92
N GLU A 9 10.60 -30.14 -22.56
CA GLU A 9 11.05 -31.49 -22.98
C GLU A 9 12.27 -31.44 -23.91
N TYR A 10 12.36 -30.39 -24.73
CA TYR A 10 13.43 -30.24 -25.70
C TYR A 10 14.74 -29.72 -25.11
N VAL A 11 14.69 -29.10 -23.94
CA VAL A 11 15.87 -28.44 -23.32
C VAL A 11 16.26 -29.03 -21.98
N GLN A 12 15.47 -29.95 -21.42
CA GLN A 12 15.69 -30.46 -20.07
C GLN A 12 17.07 -31.12 -19.85
N ASP A 13 17.64 -31.78 -20.88
CA ASP A 13 18.91 -32.48 -20.75
C ASP A 13 20.09 -31.52 -20.58
N GLU A 14 19.92 -30.26 -21.03
CA GLU A 14 20.92 -29.19 -20.95
C GLU A 14 20.76 -28.31 -19.70
N VAL A 15 19.80 -28.62 -18.80
CA VAL A 15 19.46 -27.82 -17.63
C VAL A 15 19.69 -28.61 -16.35
N ASP A 16 20.45 -28.04 -15.41
CA ASP A 16 20.69 -28.63 -14.07
C ASP A 16 19.59 -28.26 -13.06
N ILE A 17 19.04 -27.04 -13.15
CA ILE A 17 18.04 -26.50 -12.26
C ILE A 17 17.06 -25.58 -13.02
N PHE A 18 15.79 -25.64 -12.70
CA PHE A 18 14.77 -24.76 -13.25
C PHE A 18 14.40 -23.60 -12.30
N ASP A 19 14.62 -22.37 -12.76
CA ASP A 19 14.07 -21.19 -12.12
C ASP A 19 12.70 -20.87 -12.74
N VAL A 20 11.61 -21.19 -12.03
CA VAL A 20 10.26 -21.18 -12.57
C VAL A 20 9.56 -19.86 -12.25
N SER A 21 9.38 -19.07 -13.30
CA SER A 21 8.67 -17.79 -13.24
C SER A 21 7.50 -17.76 -14.23
N CYS A 22 6.70 -16.70 -14.24
CA CYS A 22 5.58 -16.55 -15.18
C CYS A 22 5.33 -15.07 -15.53
N GLY A 23 4.46 -14.84 -16.50
CA GLY A 23 4.12 -13.52 -16.99
C GLY A 23 5.03 -13.02 -18.11
N LEU A 24 4.51 -12.09 -18.87
CA LEU A 24 5.18 -11.39 -19.98
C LEU A 24 5.02 -9.88 -19.78
N ASN A 25 5.68 -9.07 -20.61
CA ASN A 25 5.52 -7.60 -20.55
C ASN A 25 4.06 -7.16 -20.68
N GLY A 26 3.24 -7.85 -21.49
CA GLY A 26 1.81 -7.58 -21.62
C GLY A 26 0.95 -8.08 -20.45
N SER A 27 1.50 -8.92 -19.57
CA SER A 27 0.85 -9.47 -18.39
C SER A 27 1.77 -9.33 -17.16
N ILE A 28 2.35 -8.14 -17.02
CA ILE A 28 3.39 -7.83 -16.04
C ILE A 28 2.95 -8.05 -14.57
N GLN A 29 1.65 -7.94 -14.28
CA GLN A 29 1.07 -8.22 -12.96
C GLN A 29 1.24 -9.69 -12.54
N TYR A 30 1.49 -10.61 -13.47
CA TYR A 30 1.83 -12.01 -13.17
C TYR A 30 3.35 -12.25 -13.11
N GLN A 31 4.15 -11.39 -13.71
CA GLN A 31 5.61 -11.43 -13.59
C GLN A 31 6.08 -10.79 -12.29
N ILE A 32 5.50 -9.62 -11.96
CA ILE A 32 5.76 -8.86 -10.75
C ILE A 32 4.44 -8.80 -9.98
N ASP A 33 4.30 -9.66 -8.98
CA ASP A 33 3.02 -9.88 -8.31
C ASP A 33 2.40 -8.60 -7.73
N ALA A 34 1.11 -8.41 -7.97
CA ALA A 34 0.31 -7.38 -7.34
C ALA A 34 0.10 -7.65 -5.84
N ASN A 35 -0.31 -6.63 -5.09
CA ASN A 35 -0.37 -6.71 -3.63
C ASN A 35 -1.41 -7.71 -3.10
N TYR A 36 -2.52 -7.94 -3.81
CA TYR A 36 -3.58 -8.86 -3.41
C TYR A 36 -3.24 -10.33 -3.69
N MET A 37 -2.25 -10.63 -4.52
CA MET A 37 -1.86 -12.00 -4.83
C MET A 37 -1.30 -12.69 -3.58
N LYS A 38 -1.76 -13.91 -3.30
CA LYS A 38 -1.31 -14.68 -2.14
C LYS A 38 0.20 -14.89 -2.15
N ASP A 39 0.80 -14.98 -0.97
CA ASP A 39 2.20 -15.36 -0.84
C ASP A 39 2.39 -16.78 -1.40
N GLY A 40 3.39 -16.97 -2.26
CA GLY A 40 3.68 -18.28 -2.88
C GLY A 40 2.63 -18.80 -3.87
N TRP A 41 1.71 -17.97 -4.37
CA TRP A 41 0.55 -18.38 -5.17
C TRP A 41 0.85 -19.25 -6.39
N ARG A 42 2.05 -19.20 -6.89
CA ARG A 42 2.46 -19.94 -8.11
C ARG A 42 3.36 -21.15 -7.84
N SER A 43 3.48 -21.63 -6.57
CA SER A 43 4.29 -22.80 -6.21
C SER A 43 3.89 -24.07 -6.96
N TYR A 44 2.65 -24.16 -7.44
CA TYR A 44 2.19 -25.26 -8.30
C TYR A 44 2.94 -25.35 -9.64
N MET A 45 3.55 -24.26 -10.12
CA MET A 45 4.30 -24.28 -11.39
C MET A 45 5.64 -25.00 -11.25
N PRO A 46 6.54 -24.64 -10.31
CA PRO A 46 7.75 -25.41 -10.09
C PRO A 46 7.46 -26.83 -9.66
N LYS A 47 6.39 -27.10 -8.88
CA LYS A 47 5.94 -28.46 -8.57
C LYS A 47 5.75 -29.31 -9.83
N ALA A 48 4.94 -28.82 -10.77
CA ALA A 48 4.67 -29.56 -12.01
C ALA A 48 5.93 -29.76 -12.89
N VAL A 49 6.87 -28.81 -12.89
CA VAL A 49 8.17 -28.95 -13.58
C VAL A 49 9.01 -30.02 -12.89
N ARG A 50 9.11 -29.96 -11.56
CA ARG A 50 9.86 -30.90 -10.72
C ARG A 50 9.33 -32.33 -10.86
N GLU A 51 8.00 -32.52 -10.77
CA GLU A 51 7.35 -33.83 -10.93
C GLU A 51 7.58 -34.42 -12.34
N LYS A 52 7.58 -33.59 -13.37
CA LYS A 52 7.75 -34.04 -14.77
C LYS A 52 9.19 -34.40 -15.12
N PHE A 53 10.15 -33.59 -14.66
CA PHE A 53 11.55 -33.70 -15.13
C PHE A 53 12.52 -34.26 -14.07
N GLY A 54 12.08 -34.38 -12.79
CA GLY A 54 12.92 -34.90 -11.70
C GLY A 54 14.12 -34.02 -11.36
N LYS A 55 14.12 -32.75 -11.76
CA LYS A 55 15.23 -31.81 -11.53
C LYS A 55 14.89 -30.80 -10.46
N PRO A 56 15.90 -30.25 -9.75
CA PRO A 56 15.70 -29.20 -8.76
C PRO A 56 14.98 -27.99 -9.36
N CYS A 57 14.05 -27.42 -8.61
CA CYS A 57 13.27 -26.25 -9.01
C CYS A 57 13.31 -25.13 -7.97
N ILE A 58 13.38 -23.90 -8.44
CA ILE A 58 13.26 -22.69 -7.62
C ILE A 58 11.81 -22.19 -7.72
N SER A 59 11.15 -22.00 -6.56
CA SER A 59 9.86 -21.33 -6.48
C SER A 59 10.04 -19.86 -6.14
N MET A 60 9.34 -18.99 -6.85
CA MET A 60 9.24 -17.58 -6.56
C MET A 60 7.80 -17.10 -6.66
N GLY A 61 7.52 -15.89 -6.21
CA GLY A 61 6.21 -15.25 -6.34
C GLY A 61 5.65 -14.82 -4.99
N ASN A 62 5.86 -13.55 -4.70
CA ASN A 62 5.34 -12.89 -3.49
C ASN A 62 5.73 -13.59 -2.17
N ILE A 63 6.80 -14.37 -2.16
CA ILE A 63 7.29 -15.06 -0.96
C ILE A 63 7.98 -14.01 -0.08
N ARG A 64 7.42 -13.77 1.09
CA ARG A 64 7.85 -12.76 2.06
C ARG A 64 7.61 -13.21 3.51
N ASN A 65 6.79 -14.25 3.69
CA ASN A 65 6.51 -14.86 4.98
C ASN A 65 7.34 -16.16 5.11
N PRO A 66 8.14 -16.33 6.17
CA PRO A 66 8.93 -17.54 6.40
C PRO A 66 8.10 -18.83 6.38
N LYS A 67 6.94 -18.80 7.02
CA LYS A 67 6.04 -19.97 7.06
C LYS A 67 5.60 -20.44 5.67
N VAL A 68 5.42 -19.50 4.71
CA VAL A 68 5.07 -19.84 3.33
C VAL A 68 6.26 -20.45 2.61
N ALA A 69 7.47 -19.90 2.82
CA ALA A 69 8.69 -20.45 2.24
C ALA A 69 8.93 -21.88 2.71
N GLU A 70 8.86 -22.13 4.04
CA GLU A 70 9.01 -23.45 4.63
C GLU A 70 7.93 -24.43 4.14
N GLN A 71 6.67 -23.98 4.02
CA GLN A 71 5.58 -24.83 3.54
C GLN A 71 5.81 -25.29 2.09
N ILE A 72 6.26 -24.41 1.20
CA ILE A 72 6.56 -24.75 -0.19
C ILE A 72 7.63 -25.85 -0.26
N LEU A 73 8.67 -25.74 0.57
CA LEU A 73 9.73 -26.75 0.64
C LEU A 73 9.24 -28.07 1.25
N ALA A 74 8.49 -27.99 2.34
CA ALA A 74 7.94 -29.17 3.02
C ALA A 74 6.95 -29.94 2.17
N ASP A 75 6.13 -29.26 1.38
CA ASP A 75 5.18 -29.86 0.44
C ASP A 75 5.86 -30.46 -0.80
N GLY A 76 7.16 -30.23 -0.97
CA GLY A 76 7.91 -30.65 -2.14
C GLY A 76 7.53 -29.92 -3.43
N ASP A 77 6.94 -28.74 -3.31
CA ASP A 77 6.56 -27.91 -4.45
C ASP A 77 7.79 -27.32 -5.16
N ALA A 78 8.90 -27.14 -4.42
CA ALA A 78 10.19 -26.71 -4.96
C ALA A 78 11.32 -27.18 -4.01
N ASP A 79 12.56 -27.09 -4.48
CA ASP A 79 13.77 -27.40 -3.71
C ASP A 79 14.44 -26.14 -3.15
N LEU A 80 14.20 -25.01 -3.76
CA LEU A 80 14.75 -23.70 -3.41
C LEU A 80 13.69 -22.59 -3.51
N ILE A 81 13.94 -21.53 -2.73
CA ILE A 81 13.08 -20.33 -2.72
C ILE A 81 13.81 -19.13 -3.33
N GLY A 82 13.21 -18.54 -4.37
CA GLY A 82 13.67 -17.31 -5.01
C GLY A 82 12.98 -16.09 -4.42
N MET A 83 13.75 -15.11 -3.94
CA MET A 83 13.25 -13.88 -3.34
C MET A 83 13.89 -12.64 -3.97
N GLY A 84 13.07 -11.76 -4.57
CA GLY A 84 13.52 -10.45 -5.06
C GLY A 84 13.10 -9.32 -4.13
N ARG A 85 11.85 -8.86 -4.24
CA ARG A 85 11.32 -7.72 -3.46
C ARG A 85 11.35 -7.94 -1.94
N GLY A 86 11.26 -9.20 -1.48
CA GLY A 86 11.42 -9.56 -0.07
C GLY A 86 12.76 -9.10 0.47
N LEU A 87 13.85 -9.39 -0.26
CA LEU A 87 15.22 -9.01 0.12
C LEU A 87 15.53 -7.53 -0.10
N ILE A 88 14.84 -6.85 -1.04
CA ILE A 88 14.91 -5.38 -1.16
C ILE A 88 14.31 -4.73 0.09
N ALA A 89 13.19 -5.25 0.58
CA ALA A 89 12.57 -4.75 1.80
C ALA A 89 13.38 -5.08 3.05
N GLU A 90 13.88 -6.32 3.16
CA GLU A 90 14.64 -6.82 4.31
C GLU A 90 15.86 -7.62 3.85
N PRO A 91 17.02 -6.97 3.69
CA PRO A 91 18.25 -7.68 3.28
C PRO A 91 18.71 -8.77 4.25
N ALA A 92 18.40 -8.63 5.53
CA ALA A 92 18.74 -9.59 6.58
C ALA A 92 17.67 -10.69 6.79
N TRP A 93 16.72 -10.85 5.86
CA TRP A 93 15.60 -11.76 6.02
C TRP A 93 16.01 -13.18 6.43
N VAL A 94 16.93 -13.79 5.68
CA VAL A 94 17.42 -15.16 5.97
C VAL A 94 18.07 -15.24 7.34
N ASN A 95 18.94 -14.29 7.68
CA ASN A 95 19.63 -14.25 8.97
C ASN A 95 18.66 -14.08 10.15
N LYS A 96 17.64 -13.23 10.00
CA LYS A 96 16.62 -13.03 11.02
C LYS A 96 15.80 -14.31 11.24
N VAL A 97 15.39 -14.96 10.15
CA VAL A 97 14.63 -16.23 10.23
C VAL A 97 15.50 -17.33 10.86
N ALA A 98 16.72 -17.52 10.41
CA ALA A 98 17.64 -18.54 10.95
C ALA A 98 17.95 -18.35 12.44
N THR A 99 17.78 -17.13 12.97
CA THR A 99 18.01 -16.82 14.40
C THR A 99 16.74 -16.66 15.21
N GLY A 100 15.57 -17.06 14.67
CA GLY A 100 14.27 -16.98 15.37
C GLY A 100 13.73 -15.57 15.57
N ARG A 101 14.22 -14.58 14.79
CA ARG A 101 13.80 -13.17 14.87
C ARG A 101 12.80 -12.79 13.77
N GLU A 102 11.82 -13.62 13.53
CA GLU A 102 10.80 -13.39 12.50
C GLU A 102 9.92 -12.15 12.78
N CYS A 103 9.74 -11.81 14.05
CA CYS A 103 9.00 -10.61 14.47
C CYS A 103 9.70 -9.30 14.04
N ASP A 104 11.03 -9.34 13.86
CA ASP A 104 11.84 -8.21 13.41
C ASP A 104 11.83 -8.01 11.88
N LEU A 105 11.10 -8.83 11.13
CA LEU A 105 11.09 -8.75 9.66
C LEU A 105 10.31 -7.55 9.15
N ARG A 106 10.99 -6.69 8.39
CA ARG A 106 10.37 -5.65 7.57
C ARG A 106 9.87 -6.25 6.26
N LYS A 107 8.67 -6.80 6.28
CA LYS A 107 8.12 -7.53 5.14
C LYS A 107 7.80 -6.61 3.96
N CYS A 108 8.06 -7.08 2.75
CA CYS A 108 7.61 -6.41 1.53
C CYS A 108 6.09 -6.31 1.50
N ILE A 109 5.53 -5.13 1.27
CA ILE A 109 4.07 -4.91 1.14
C ILE A 109 3.56 -5.04 -0.29
N SER A 110 4.41 -5.44 -1.23
CA SER A 110 4.11 -5.63 -2.66
C SER A 110 3.46 -4.42 -3.34
N CYS A 111 3.82 -3.21 -2.91
CA CYS A 111 3.27 -1.96 -3.45
C CYS A 111 3.77 -1.62 -4.86
N ASN A 112 4.86 -2.21 -5.30
CA ASN A 112 5.50 -1.99 -6.60
C ASN A 112 5.97 -0.55 -6.90
N ILE A 113 5.72 0.43 -6.03
CA ILE A 113 5.93 1.87 -6.27
C ILE A 113 7.42 2.19 -6.47
N GLY A 114 8.25 1.93 -5.46
CA GLY A 114 9.66 2.35 -5.46
C GLY A 114 10.59 1.41 -6.23
N CYS A 115 10.24 0.13 -6.35
CA CYS A 115 11.03 -0.86 -7.07
C CYS A 115 10.61 -0.96 -8.54
N ALA A 116 9.54 -1.68 -8.85
CA ALA A 116 9.06 -1.88 -10.22
C ALA A 116 8.65 -0.56 -10.90
N GLY A 117 7.93 0.31 -10.20
CA GLY A 117 7.50 1.61 -10.70
C GLY A 117 8.68 2.49 -11.13
N ASN A 118 9.68 2.64 -10.26
CA ASN A 118 10.88 3.41 -10.61
C ASN A 118 11.63 2.75 -11.77
N ARG A 119 11.89 1.44 -11.70
CA ARG A 119 12.72 0.77 -12.71
C ARG A 119 12.04 0.66 -14.06
N ILE A 120 10.76 0.26 -14.10
CA ILE A 120 10.02 -0.03 -15.34
C ILE A 120 9.27 1.21 -15.82
N GLY A 121 8.60 1.94 -14.91
CA GLY A 121 7.78 3.10 -15.25
C GLY A 121 8.59 4.34 -15.60
N PHE A 122 9.70 4.58 -14.90
CA PHE A 122 10.46 5.82 -15.01
C PHE A 122 11.92 5.65 -15.39
N ASN A 123 12.41 4.42 -15.57
CA ASN A 123 13.82 4.09 -15.80
C ASN A 123 14.77 4.76 -14.78
N ARG A 124 14.39 4.75 -13.52
CA ARG A 124 15.14 5.31 -12.39
C ARG A 124 15.71 4.20 -11.51
N PRO A 125 16.74 4.49 -10.68
CA PRO A 125 17.19 3.58 -9.64
C PRO A 125 16.03 3.15 -8.75
N ILE A 126 16.08 1.90 -8.28
CA ILE A 126 15.06 1.38 -7.36
C ILE A 126 15.11 2.13 -6.02
N ARG A 127 13.94 2.18 -5.38
CA ARG A 127 13.72 2.58 -3.99
C ARG A 127 12.79 1.55 -3.35
N CYS A 128 12.63 1.62 -2.06
CA CYS A 128 11.62 0.80 -1.39
C CYS A 128 10.77 1.67 -0.47
N THR A 129 9.46 1.48 -0.51
CA THR A 129 8.51 2.23 0.32
C THR A 129 8.70 1.95 1.81
N VAL A 130 9.13 0.72 2.15
CA VAL A 130 9.31 0.29 3.54
C VAL A 130 10.77 0.22 4.00
N ASN A 131 11.74 0.31 3.08
CA ASN A 131 13.17 0.29 3.40
C ASN A 131 13.86 1.55 2.87
N PRO A 132 14.08 2.56 3.69
CA PRO A 132 14.73 3.81 3.28
C PRO A 132 16.20 3.63 2.88
N ALA A 133 16.87 2.57 3.36
CA ALA A 133 18.30 2.33 3.12
C ALA A 133 18.63 1.73 1.75
N VAL A 134 17.64 1.45 0.89
CA VAL A 134 17.89 0.88 -0.45
C VAL A 134 18.72 1.84 -1.30
N LEU A 135 19.91 1.41 -1.71
CA LEU A 135 20.94 2.17 -2.44
C LEU A 135 21.51 3.39 -1.68
N GLU A 136 21.18 3.56 -0.41
CA GLU A 136 21.58 4.68 0.43
C GLU A 136 22.35 4.19 1.68
N GLY A 137 22.95 3.01 1.62
CA GLY A 137 23.54 2.33 2.78
C GLY A 137 24.54 3.14 3.60
N ASP A 138 25.32 4.01 2.95
CA ASP A 138 26.27 4.86 3.64
C ASP A 138 25.64 6.05 4.35
N VAL A 139 24.54 6.58 3.80
CA VAL A 139 23.75 7.68 4.40
C VAL A 139 23.02 7.19 5.65
N TYR A 140 22.53 5.96 5.62
CA TYR A 140 21.77 5.35 6.72
C TYR A 140 22.63 4.51 7.67
N LYS A 141 23.97 4.63 7.62
CA LYS A 141 24.81 4.13 8.70
C LYS A 141 24.51 4.91 9.96
N ASN A 142 23.95 4.23 10.96
CA ASN A 142 23.57 4.82 12.24
C ASN A 142 24.80 5.36 12.98
N GLN A 143 25.19 6.58 12.67
CA GLN A 143 26.20 7.32 13.43
C GLN A 143 25.57 7.75 14.74
N LYS A 144 26.19 7.39 15.87
CA LYS A 144 25.71 7.80 17.19
C LYS A 144 25.88 9.29 17.38
N VAL A 145 24.86 9.91 18.00
CA VAL A 145 24.92 11.31 18.41
C VAL A 145 25.76 11.41 19.69
N ASN A 146 26.78 12.29 19.68
CA ASN A 146 27.72 12.43 20.80
C ASN A 146 27.26 13.44 21.87
N LYS A 147 26.05 14.01 21.76
CA LYS A 147 25.52 15.03 22.67
C LYS A 147 24.11 14.61 23.10
N ASN A 148 23.71 15.02 24.30
CA ASN A 148 22.32 14.92 24.71
C ASN A 148 21.45 15.66 23.70
N CYS A 149 20.52 14.94 23.09
CA CYS A 149 19.64 15.45 22.06
C CYS A 149 18.22 14.97 22.34
N ASN A 150 17.30 15.91 22.46
CA ASN A 150 15.88 15.62 22.59
C ASN A 150 15.20 15.84 21.23
N VAL A 151 14.55 14.83 20.72
CA VAL A 151 13.79 14.87 19.47
C VAL A 151 12.32 14.69 19.80
N VAL A 152 11.48 15.63 19.37
CA VAL A 152 10.02 15.48 19.45
C VAL A 152 9.47 15.19 18.06
N VAL A 153 8.78 14.07 17.94
CA VAL A 153 8.13 13.63 16.72
C VAL A 153 6.61 13.74 16.87
N ILE A 154 5.95 14.38 15.92
CA ILE A 154 4.51 14.66 15.97
C ILE A 154 3.81 13.84 14.90
N GLY A 155 2.93 12.93 15.33
CA GLY A 155 2.20 11.99 14.50
C GLY A 155 2.81 10.59 14.50
N GLY A 156 2.05 9.62 15.02
CA GLY A 156 2.40 8.19 15.14
C GLY A 156 2.11 7.35 13.90
N GLY A 157 2.03 7.98 12.72
CA GLY A 157 1.96 7.28 11.44
C GLY A 157 3.31 6.67 11.03
N THR A 158 3.36 6.03 9.85
CA THR A 158 4.59 5.35 9.37
C THR A 158 5.80 6.26 9.28
N ALA A 159 5.61 7.52 8.84
CA ALA A 159 6.70 8.48 8.74
C ALA A 159 7.24 8.90 10.12
N GLY A 160 6.33 9.15 11.07
CA GLY A 160 6.71 9.52 12.44
C GLY A 160 7.35 8.38 13.21
N LEU A 161 6.82 7.17 13.09
CA LEU A 161 7.43 5.97 13.69
C LEU A 161 8.83 5.71 13.14
N GLU A 162 9.04 5.80 11.81
CA GLU A 162 10.38 5.64 11.23
C GLU A 162 11.34 6.72 11.73
N ALA A 163 10.90 7.99 11.78
CA ALA A 163 11.71 9.10 12.29
C ALA A 163 12.05 8.92 13.77
N ALA A 164 11.07 8.51 14.59
CA ALA A 164 11.24 8.31 16.02
C ALA A 164 12.21 7.14 16.31
N CYS A 165 12.03 6.00 15.65
CA CYS A 165 12.95 4.87 15.78
C CYS A 165 14.37 5.26 15.36
N THR A 166 14.53 5.93 14.23
CA THR A 166 15.85 6.37 13.75
C THR A 166 16.52 7.33 14.71
N ALA A 167 15.79 8.31 15.24
CA ALA A 167 16.32 9.27 16.25
C ALA A 167 16.76 8.55 17.53
N ALA A 168 15.97 7.62 18.02
CA ALA A 168 16.31 6.83 19.21
C ALA A 168 17.51 5.91 18.97
N GLU A 169 17.57 5.23 17.83
CA GLU A 169 18.69 4.34 17.45
C GLU A 169 20.02 5.08 17.35
N VAL A 170 20.03 6.34 16.93
CA VAL A 170 21.28 7.15 16.93
C VAL A 170 21.61 7.73 18.31
N GLY A 171 20.78 7.52 19.32
CA GLY A 171 21.05 7.85 20.72
C GLY A 171 20.35 9.10 21.26
N CYS A 172 19.38 9.67 20.53
CA CYS A 172 18.57 10.78 21.04
C CYS A 172 17.51 10.29 22.02
N ASN A 173 17.18 11.10 23.04
CA ASN A 173 15.92 10.93 23.77
C ASN A 173 14.78 11.36 22.84
N THR A 174 13.91 10.45 22.50
CA THR A 174 12.88 10.68 21.48
C THR A 174 11.49 10.59 22.09
N PHE A 175 10.67 11.60 21.80
CA PHE A 175 9.31 11.74 22.31
C PHE A 175 8.35 11.76 21.13
N LEU A 176 7.55 10.70 20.96
CA LEU A 176 6.55 10.57 19.91
C LEU A 176 5.18 10.95 20.46
N LEU A 177 4.57 11.99 19.90
CA LEU A 177 3.23 12.46 20.27
C LEU A 177 2.23 12.04 19.18
N GLU A 178 1.21 11.27 19.54
CA GLU A 178 0.12 10.86 18.66
C GLU A 178 -1.22 11.31 19.27
N LYS A 179 -2.00 12.07 18.50
CA LYS A 179 -3.30 12.58 18.94
C LYS A 179 -4.36 11.48 19.10
N GLY A 180 -4.25 10.43 18.32
CA GLY A 180 -5.15 9.27 18.38
C GLY A 180 -4.76 8.28 19.47
N GLU A 181 -5.62 7.32 19.69
CA GLU A 181 -5.39 6.24 20.66
C GLU A 181 -4.38 5.21 20.14
N THR A 182 -4.28 5.02 18.82
CA THR A 182 -3.49 3.97 18.19
C THR A 182 -2.44 4.52 17.24
N LEU A 183 -1.33 3.79 17.13
CA LEU A 183 -0.25 4.07 16.18
C LEU A 183 -0.50 3.47 14.80
N GLY A 184 0.32 3.88 13.82
CA GLY A 184 0.34 3.34 12.46
C GLY A 184 -0.34 4.22 11.41
N GLY A 185 -1.17 5.19 11.85
CA GLY A 185 -1.77 6.22 10.99
C GLY A 185 -2.58 5.66 9.83
N LEU A 186 -2.55 6.35 8.68
CA LEU A 186 -3.34 5.98 7.49
C LEU A 186 -3.02 4.59 6.95
N ALA A 187 -1.79 4.10 7.07
CA ALA A 187 -1.45 2.76 6.61
C ALA A 187 -2.23 1.67 7.36
N SER A 188 -2.37 1.81 8.69
CA SER A 188 -3.22 0.92 9.49
C SER A 188 -4.71 1.07 9.15
N VAL A 189 -5.18 2.29 8.88
CA VAL A 189 -6.58 2.52 8.48
C VAL A 189 -6.87 1.86 7.13
N ILE A 190 -6.05 2.11 6.10
CA ILE A 190 -6.23 1.56 4.75
C ILE A 190 -6.13 0.03 4.75
N SER A 191 -5.32 -0.55 5.64
CA SER A 191 -5.18 -2.01 5.75
C SER A 191 -6.48 -2.74 6.15
N LYS A 192 -7.50 -2.02 6.63
CA LYS A 192 -8.84 -2.58 6.89
C LYS A 192 -9.56 -2.98 5.60
N ILE A 193 -9.21 -2.39 4.46
CA ILE A 193 -9.71 -2.83 3.15
C ILE A 193 -9.17 -4.25 2.88
N PRO A 194 -10.03 -5.25 2.57
CA PRO A 194 -9.61 -6.65 2.43
C PRO A 194 -8.45 -6.88 1.47
N ALA A 195 -8.43 -6.22 0.32
CA ALA A 195 -7.35 -6.30 -0.66
C ALA A 195 -6.04 -5.61 -0.21
N LYS A 196 -6.10 -4.76 0.83
CA LYS A 196 -4.96 -3.96 1.34
C LYS A 196 -4.40 -4.47 2.68
N LYS A 197 -4.85 -5.60 3.20
CA LYS A 197 -4.43 -6.15 4.51
C LYS A 197 -2.91 -6.17 4.72
N ARG A 198 -2.17 -6.39 3.65
CA ARG A 198 -0.70 -6.45 3.65
C ARG A 198 -0.03 -5.13 4.07
N LEU A 199 -0.72 -4.01 3.92
CA LEU A 199 -0.21 -2.70 4.37
C LEU A 199 0.03 -2.65 5.88
N ALA A 200 -0.71 -3.43 6.68
CA ALA A 200 -0.54 -3.49 8.14
C ALA A 200 0.86 -3.99 8.56
N ASP A 201 1.52 -4.78 7.72
CA ASP A 201 2.84 -5.34 8.07
C ASP A 201 3.89 -4.25 8.33
N PHE A 202 3.82 -3.12 7.65
CA PHE A 202 4.80 -2.06 7.83
C PHE A 202 4.61 -1.24 9.12
N PRO A 203 3.43 -0.67 9.42
CA PRO A 203 3.22 -0.04 10.72
C PRO A 203 3.42 -1.01 11.89
N ASN A 204 3.01 -2.27 11.78
CA ASN A 204 3.25 -3.26 12.84
C ASN A 204 4.74 -3.51 13.08
N TYR A 205 5.54 -3.61 12.00
CA TYR A 205 7.01 -3.68 12.12
C TYR A 205 7.60 -2.45 12.83
N LEU A 206 7.13 -1.24 12.48
CA LEU A 206 7.63 -0.01 13.07
C LEU A 206 7.25 0.12 14.56
N ILE A 207 6.03 -0.27 14.91
CA ILE A 207 5.57 -0.29 16.30
C ILE A 207 6.42 -1.29 17.11
N HIS A 208 6.59 -2.51 16.61
CA HIS A 208 7.45 -3.51 17.25
C HIS A 208 8.89 -3.00 17.42
N ARG A 209 9.46 -2.35 16.40
CA ARG A 209 10.80 -1.75 16.46
C ARG A 209 10.87 -0.65 17.52
N ALA A 210 9.83 0.18 17.62
CA ALA A 210 9.75 1.26 18.61
C ALA A 210 9.70 0.73 20.06
N GLU A 211 9.01 -0.38 20.29
CA GLU A 211 8.89 -1.03 21.60
C GLU A 211 10.22 -1.61 22.11
N GLN A 212 11.22 -1.81 21.25
CA GLN A 212 12.54 -2.31 21.61
C GLN A 212 13.51 -1.19 22.02
N LEU A 213 13.10 0.09 21.96
CA LEU A 213 13.98 1.24 22.16
C LEU A 213 13.69 1.93 23.51
N GLU A 214 14.60 1.75 24.49
CA GLU A 214 14.44 2.27 25.85
C GLU A 214 14.42 3.80 25.93
N ASN A 215 14.99 4.50 24.95
CA ASN A 215 15.05 5.96 24.85
C ASN A 215 14.01 6.55 23.91
N LEU A 216 12.99 5.78 23.52
CA LEU A 216 11.80 6.23 22.77
C LEU A 216 10.56 6.20 23.68
N TYR A 217 10.01 7.38 23.94
CA TYR A 217 8.83 7.58 24.76
C TYR A 217 7.62 7.89 23.88
N ILE A 218 6.56 7.11 23.97
CA ILE A 218 5.37 7.21 23.12
C ILE A 218 4.19 7.70 23.94
N PHE A 219 3.54 8.77 23.48
CA PHE A 219 2.38 9.42 24.10
C PHE A 219 1.21 9.40 23.11
N THR A 220 0.31 8.45 23.26
CA THR A 220 -0.98 8.43 22.55
C THR A 220 -1.97 9.38 23.23
N ASN A 221 -3.10 9.68 22.57
CA ASN A 221 -4.10 10.66 23.03
C ASN A 221 -3.48 12.02 23.39
N THR A 222 -2.36 12.37 22.72
CA THR A 222 -1.59 13.57 23.02
C THR A 222 -1.37 14.37 21.74
N GLU A 223 -2.06 15.50 21.63
CA GLU A 223 -1.91 16.39 20.49
C GLU A 223 -0.57 17.15 20.55
N GLY A 224 0.13 17.23 19.43
CA GLY A 224 1.39 17.94 19.28
C GLY A 224 1.20 19.46 19.20
N THR A 225 0.62 20.07 20.23
CA THR A 225 0.53 21.54 20.31
C THR A 225 1.88 22.16 20.67
N PRO A 226 2.13 23.45 20.32
CA PRO A 226 3.35 24.14 20.73
C PRO A 226 3.62 24.07 22.25
N GLU A 227 2.56 24.09 23.06
CA GLU A 227 2.66 23.95 24.52
C GLU A 227 3.17 22.57 24.92
N ASN A 228 2.58 21.49 24.38
CA ASN A 228 2.97 20.10 24.69
C ASN A 228 4.40 19.82 24.21
N ILE A 229 4.77 20.31 23.04
CA ILE A 229 6.11 20.13 22.48
C ILE A 229 7.19 20.76 23.37
N ARG A 230 6.96 21.99 23.86
CA ARG A 230 7.94 22.71 24.70
C ARG A 230 8.26 21.99 26.02
N LYS A 231 7.36 21.17 26.55
CA LYS A 231 7.57 20.39 27.78
C LYS A 231 8.76 19.43 27.69
N PHE A 232 9.12 19.01 26.49
CA PHE A 232 10.23 18.08 26.25
C PHE A 232 11.56 18.77 25.91
N HIS A 233 11.60 20.10 25.93
CA HIS A 233 12.80 20.90 25.59
C HIS A 233 13.51 20.41 24.32
N PRO A 234 12.84 20.34 23.15
CA PRO A 234 13.37 19.73 21.94
C PRO A 234 14.56 20.50 21.35
N ASN A 235 15.56 19.74 20.93
CA ASN A 235 16.62 20.23 20.03
C ASN A 235 16.20 20.13 18.56
N LEU A 236 15.31 19.18 18.24
CA LEU A 236 14.75 18.96 16.92
C LEU A 236 13.27 18.58 17.04
N ILE A 237 12.46 19.12 16.14
CA ILE A 237 11.04 18.77 16.00
C ILE A 237 10.84 18.16 14.61
N VAL A 238 10.21 16.99 14.55
CA VAL A 238 9.83 16.33 13.31
C VAL A 238 8.30 16.35 13.18
N SER A 239 7.79 17.10 12.21
CA SER A 239 6.35 17.13 11.91
C SER A 239 5.99 16.06 10.89
N SER A 240 5.20 15.08 11.31
CA SER A 240 4.69 13.96 10.50
C SER A 240 3.17 13.78 10.66
N THR A 241 2.45 14.89 10.64
CA THR A 241 1.01 14.99 10.90
C THR A 241 0.11 14.38 9.82
N GLY A 242 0.70 13.82 8.78
CA GLY A 242 0.00 13.05 7.74
C GLY A 242 -0.82 13.89 6.78
N SER A 243 -1.90 13.30 6.29
CA SER A 243 -2.78 13.93 5.28
C SER A 243 -4.26 13.59 5.55
N ALA A 244 -5.14 14.40 4.97
CA ALA A 244 -6.59 14.21 4.98
C ALA A 244 -7.12 14.22 3.54
N PRO A 245 -8.34 13.69 3.28
CA PRO A 245 -8.98 13.77 1.97
C PRO A 245 -9.01 15.21 1.45
N LEU A 246 -8.67 15.38 0.18
CA LEU A 246 -8.78 16.67 -0.51
C LEU A 246 -10.25 16.91 -0.86
N LEU A 247 -10.85 17.92 -0.23
CA LEU A 247 -12.24 18.32 -0.43
C LEU A 247 -12.27 19.76 -0.97
N PRO A 248 -12.31 19.94 -2.31
CA PRO A 248 -12.42 21.28 -2.92
C PRO A 248 -13.82 21.89 -2.70
N PRO A 249 -14.00 23.20 -2.92
CA PRO A 249 -15.27 23.89 -2.70
C PRO A 249 -16.29 23.60 -3.81
N ILE A 250 -16.63 22.33 -4.01
CA ILE A 250 -17.67 21.87 -4.92
C ILE A 250 -19.03 22.02 -4.24
N ARG A 251 -20.02 22.53 -4.97
CA ARG A 251 -21.39 22.74 -4.46
C ARG A 251 -21.96 21.46 -3.86
N GLY A 252 -22.43 21.54 -2.61
CA GLY A 252 -23.06 20.46 -1.88
C GLY A 252 -22.10 19.38 -1.33
N LEU A 253 -20.79 19.44 -1.63
CA LEU A 253 -19.82 18.43 -1.16
C LEU A 253 -19.68 18.46 0.36
N HIS A 254 -19.36 19.61 0.94
CA HIS A 254 -19.10 19.74 2.38
C HIS A 254 -20.34 19.49 3.25
N ASP A 255 -21.54 19.68 2.68
CA ASP A 255 -22.80 19.44 3.37
C ASP A 255 -23.15 17.97 3.48
N ARG A 256 -22.56 17.12 2.63
CA ARG A 256 -22.96 15.71 2.48
C ARG A 256 -21.86 14.70 2.78
N ILE A 257 -20.60 15.02 2.46
CA ILE A 257 -19.52 14.04 2.58
C ILE A 257 -19.31 13.63 4.03
N ASP A 258 -19.32 12.32 4.29
CA ASP A 258 -19.13 11.68 5.60
C ASP A 258 -20.11 12.17 6.69
N LYS A 259 -21.30 12.68 6.30
CA LYS A 259 -22.35 13.05 7.24
C LYS A 259 -23.23 11.86 7.58
N GLU A 260 -23.77 11.87 8.78
CA GLU A 260 -24.70 10.84 9.25
C GLU A 260 -25.91 10.74 8.30
N GLY A 261 -26.25 9.51 7.88
CA GLY A 261 -27.32 9.23 6.92
C GLY A 261 -27.03 9.62 5.47
N SER A 262 -25.89 10.20 5.17
CA SER A 262 -25.50 10.54 3.79
C SER A 262 -25.10 9.30 2.99
N LYS A 263 -25.43 9.31 1.71
CA LYS A 263 -24.95 8.32 0.73
C LYS A 263 -23.60 8.69 0.10
N VAL A 264 -23.02 9.82 0.51
CA VAL A 264 -21.77 10.36 -0.04
C VAL A 264 -20.66 10.26 0.99
N ALA A 265 -19.60 9.56 0.64
CA ALA A 265 -18.45 9.36 1.54
C ALA A 265 -17.09 9.65 0.87
N SER A 266 -16.10 9.96 1.70
CA SER A 266 -14.69 9.88 1.35
C SER A 266 -14.19 8.45 1.48
N ILE A 267 -12.92 8.18 1.09
CA ILE A 267 -12.28 6.89 1.35
C ILE A 267 -12.22 6.57 2.85
N LEU A 268 -12.01 7.57 3.71
CA LEU A 268 -11.97 7.35 5.15
C LEU A 268 -13.36 7.08 5.71
N GLY A 269 -14.39 7.78 5.23
CA GLY A 269 -15.79 7.49 5.56
C GLY A 269 -16.17 6.07 5.16
N MET A 270 -15.78 5.63 3.95
CA MET A 270 -15.98 4.25 3.51
C MET A 270 -15.31 3.24 4.47
N ILE A 271 -14.05 3.46 4.84
CA ILE A 271 -13.31 2.53 5.70
C ILE A 271 -13.91 2.48 7.12
N ASN A 272 -14.37 3.60 7.65
CA ASN A 272 -15.01 3.64 8.97
C ASN A 272 -16.32 2.82 9.02
N HIS A 273 -17.00 2.69 7.91
CA HIS A 273 -18.23 1.93 7.73
C HIS A 273 -18.05 0.67 6.88
N ILE A 274 -16.82 0.14 6.78
CA ILE A 274 -16.48 -0.93 5.84
C ILE A 274 -17.29 -2.22 6.05
N ASN A 275 -17.69 -2.49 7.27
CA ASN A 275 -18.49 -3.66 7.63
C ASN A 275 -19.99 -3.47 7.43
N ASP A 276 -20.45 -2.25 7.16
CA ASP A 276 -21.86 -1.92 6.96
C ASP A 276 -22.29 -2.15 5.50
N TYR A 277 -21.33 -2.29 4.58
CA TYR A 277 -21.62 -2.59 3.18
C TYR A 277 -21.94 -4.07 2.99
N PRO A 278 -23.06 -4.41 2.28
CA PRO A 278 -23.38 -5.79 1.96
C PRO A 278 -22.26 -6.51 1.21
N GLU A 279 -22.13 -7.83 1.43
CA GLU A 279 -21.14 -8.64 0.69
C GLU A 279 -21.51 -8.80 -0.78
N ASP A 280 -22.81 -8.85 -1.11
CA ASP A 280 -23.32 -8.82 -2.48
C ASP A 280 -24.09 -7.50 -2.72
N MET A 281 -23.61 -6.76 -3.69
CA MET A 281 -24.15 -5.46 -4.11
C MET A 281 -24.68 -5.49 -5.54
N THR A 282 -25.08 -6.66 -6.03
CA THR A 282 -25.73 -6.81 -7.33
C THR A 282 -26.87 -5.81 -7.47
N SER A 283 -26.96 -5.10 -8.59
CA SER A 283 -27.91 -4.04 -8.89
C SER A 283 -27.79 -2.75 -8.03
N LYS A 284 -26.76 -2.62 -7.21
CA LYS A 284 -26.44 -1.36 -6.52
C LYS A 284 -25.53 -0.51 -7.38
N LYS A 285 -25.89 0.76 -7.54
CA LYS A 285 -25.11 1.74 -8.29
C LYS A 285 -24.10 2.44 -7.40
N VAL A 286 -22.85 2.34 -7.76
CA VAL A 286 -21.74 3.01 -7.08
C VAL A 286 -21.09 4.00 -8.05
N VAL A 287 -21.01 5.26 -7.66
CA VAL A 287 -20.33 6.29 -8.45
C VAL A 287 -19.11 6.78 -7.67
N VAL A 288 -17.94 6.66 -8.28
CA VAL A 288 -16.64 7.07 -7.71
C VAL A 288 -16.12 8.26 -8.49
N VAL A 289 -15.87 9.38 -7.83
CA VAL A 289 -15.27 10.58 -8.43
C VAL A 289 -13.80 10.68 -8.03
N GLY A 290 -12.92 10.65 -9.03
CA GLY A 290 -11.48 10.61 -8.91
C GLY A 290 -10.91 9.26 -9.33
N GLY A 291 -10.19 9.23 -10.46
CA GLY A 291 -9.59 8.04 -11.06
C GLY A 291 -8.14 7.76 -10.64
N GLY A 292 -7.64 8.39 -9.57
CA GLY A 292 -6.34 8.10 -8.96
C GLY A 292 -6.37 6.86 -8.06
N ALA A 293 -5.24 6.56 -7.40
CA ALA A 293 -5.07 5.37 -6.54
C ALA A 293 -6.19 5.23 -5.50
N VAL A 294 -6.60 6.33 -4.86
CA VAL A 294 -7.63 6.33 -3.81
C VAL A 294 -9.00 5.92 -4.35
N GLY A 295 -9.41 6.45 -5.51
CA GLY A 295 -10.68 6.06 -6.13
C GLY A 295 -10.67 4.62 -6.64
N LEU A 296 -9.54 4.16 -7.12
CA LEU A 296 -9.37 2.78 -7.59
C LEU A 296 -9.43 1.76 -6.43
N ASP A 297 -9.01 2.13 -5.21
CA ASP A 297 -9.21 1.29 -4.02
C ASP A 297 -10.70 1.11 -3.70
N VAL A 298 -11.52 2.16 -3.90
CA VAL A 298 -12.98 2.09 -3.77
C VAL A 298 -13.57 1.20 -4.87
N VAL A 299 -13.14 1.39 -6.13
CA VAL A 299 -13.58 0.54 -7.26
C VAL A 299 -13.28 -0.93 -7.00
N GLU A 300 -12.06 -1.27 -6.56
CA GLU A 300 -11.67 -2.64 -6.24
C GLU A 300 -12.56 -3.25 -5.14
N PHE A 301 -12.86 -2.49 -4.10
CA PHE A 301 -13.70 -2.95 -2.99
C PHE A 301 -15.13 -3.29 -3.41
N PHE A 302 -15.76 -2.44 -4.23
CA PHE A 302 -17.13 -2.63 -4.68
C PHE A 302 -17.25 -3.58 -5.88
N ALA A 303 -16.25 -3.64 -6.74
CA ALA A 303 -16.18 -4.62 -7.84
C ALA A 303 -16.16 -6.06 -7.30
N ALA A 304 -15.42 -6.30 -6.22
CA ALA A 304 -15.41 -7.59 -5.53
C ALA A 304 -16.78 -7.99 -4.92
N ARG A 305 -17.72 -7.04 -4.84
CA ARG A 305 -19.10 -7.20 -4.33
C ARG A 305 -20.17 -7.15 -5.42
N ASN A 306 -19.78 -7.23 -6.69
CA ASN A 306 -20.66 -7.22 -7.86
C ASN A 306 -21.48 -5.93 -8.04
N ALA A 307 -21.04 -4.78 -7.53
CA ALA A 307 -21.73 -3.50 -7.73
C ALA A 307 -21.65 -3.04 -9.21
N GLU A 308 -22.66 -2.29 -9.66
CA GLU A 308 -22.62 -1.55 -10.92
C GLU A 308 -21.84 -0.24 -10.70
N ILE A 309 -20.60 -0.17 -11.24
CA ILE A 309 -19.68 0.92 -10.91
C ILE A 309 -19.48 1.86 -12.09
N SER A 310 -19.56 3.16 -11.82
CA SER A 310 -19.09 4.22 -12.71
C SER A 310 -17.97 5.00 -12.03
N ILE A 311 -16.85 5.21 -12.74
CA ILE A 311 -15.74 6.04 -12.27
C ILE A 311 -15.64 7.31 -13.12
N VAL A 312 -15.62 8.46 -12.44
CA VAL A 312 -15.54 9.79 -13.06
C VAL A 312 -14.15 10.37 -12.86
N GLU A 313 -13.51 10.75 -13.94
CA GLU A 313 -12.16 11.34 -13.93
C GLU A 313 -12.10 12.57 -14.84
N MET A 314 -11.64 13.70 -14.29
CA MET A 314 -11.53 14.95 -15.06
C MET A 314 -10.40 14.92 -16.11
N MET A 315 -9.37 14.10 -15.86
CA MET A 315 -8.28 13.91 -16.81
C MET A 315 -8.69 12.92 -17.91
N ASP A 316 -7.83 12.78 -18.91
CA ASP A 316 -8.03 11.86 -20.04
C ASP A 316 -7.73 10.39 -19.71
N GLN A 317 -7.16 10.10 -18.53
CA GLN A 317 -6.71 8.77 -18.16
C GLN A 317 -6.93 8.46 -16.68
N ILE A 318 -7.53 7.31 -16.39
CA ILE A 318 -7.64 6.72 -15.05
C ILE A 318 -6.31 6.03 -14.68
N GLY A 319 -5.93 6.08 -13.40
CA GLY A 319 -4.71 5.46 -12.89
C GLY A 319 -3.42 6.06 -13.47
N ARG A 320 -3.41 7.35 -13.76
CA ARG A 320 -2.26 8.04 -14.37
C ARG A 320 -1.00 7.97 -13.50
N ASP A 321 -1.17 8.01 -12.19
CA ASP A 321 -0.14 8.02 -11.15
C ASP A 321 0.27 6.65 -10.63
N LEU A 322 -0.37 5.58 -11.12
CA LEU A 322 -0.06 4.21 -10.72
C LEU A 322 1.23 3.71 -11.36
N ASP A 323 1.90 2.80 -10.65
CA ASP A 323 2.97 2.01 -11.22
C ASP A 323 2.45 1.08 -12.34
N PRO A 324 3.31 0.65 -13.29
CA PRO A 324 2.87 -0.13 -14.46
C PRO A 324 2.19 -1.46 -14.11
N VAL A 325 2.60 -2.10 -13.00
CA VAL A 325 2.04 -3.39 -12.58
C VAL A 325 0.62 -3.20 -12.07
N THR A 326 0.43 -2.31 -11.10
CA THR A 326 -0.88 -1.98 -10.54
C THR A 326 -1.82 -1.42 -11.60
N LYS A 327 -1.31 -0.56 -12.49
CA LYS A 327 -2.09 0.02 -13.59
C LYS A 327 -2.62 -1.04 -14.55
N ASN A 328 -1.78 -2.00 -14.93
CA ASN A 328 -2.19 -3.06 -15.85
C ASN A 328 -3.23 -3.98 -15.19
N ASP A 329 -3.01 -4.32 -13.93
CA ASP A 329 -3.97 -5.11 -13.17
C ASP A 329 -5.32 -4.40 -13.02
N MET A 330 -5.34 -3.13 -12.62
CA MET A 330 -6.58 -2.37 -12.47
C MET A 330 -7.36 -2.24 -13.79
N LYS A 331 -6.67 -2.13 -14.93
CA LYS A 331 -7.34 -2.17 -16.24
C LYS A 331 -8.08 -3.48 -16.48
N ASP A 332 -7.43 -4.60 -16.15
CA ASP A 332 -8.04 -5.93 -16.29
C ASP A 332 -9.22 -6.09 -15.33
N GLN A 333 -9.10 -5.62 -14.09
CA GLN A 333 -10.19 -5.66 -13.11
C GLN A 333 -11.38 -4.80 -13.56
N MET A 334 -11.16 -3.56 -13.99
CA MET A 334 -12.23 -2.68 -14.49
C MET A 334 -12.92 -3.30 -15.71
N LYS A 335 -12.19 -3.92 -16.63
CA LYS A 335 -12.77 -4.62 -17.78
C LYS A 335 -13.59 -5.83 -17.35
N LYS A 336 -13.05 -6.66 -16.47
CA LYS A 336 -13.71 -7.87 -15.94
C LYS A 336 -15.04 -7.55 -15.25
N HIS A 337 -15.09 -6.47 -14.50
CA HIS A 337 -16.27 -6.04 -13.74
C HIS A 337 -17.11 -4.99 -14.47
N HIS A 338 -16.89 -4.77 -15.78
CA HIS A 338 -17.66 -3.85 -16.61
C HIS A 338 -17.78 -2.43 -16.06
N VAL A 339 -16.73 -1.92 -15.38
CA VAL A 339 -16.73 -0.57 -14.80
C VAL A 339 -16.84 0.48 -15.89
N ALA A 340 -17.88 1.33 -15.81
CA ALA A 340 -18.06 2.46 -16.71
C ALA A 340 -17.04 3.56 -16.41
N GLN A 341 -16.22 3.92 -17.41
CA GLN A 341 -15.12 4.88 -17.27
C GLN A 341 -15.50 6.20 -17.95
N LEU A 342 -15.75 7.24 -17.16
CA LEU A 342 -16.13 8.58 -17.61
C LEU A 342 -14.93 9.51 -17.45
N THR A 343 -14.01 9.48 -18.42
CA THR A 343 -12.85 10.39 -18.47
C THR A 343 -13.23 11.76 -19.04
N LYS A 344 -12.36 12.78 -18.87
CA LYS A 344 -12.63 14.18 -19.27
C LYS A 344 -13.97 14.69 -18.72
N THR A 345 -14.37 14.16 -17.57
CA THR A 345 -15.66 14.45 -16.93
C THR A 345 -15.43 15.01 -15.54
N ALA A 346 -15.90 16.21 -15.27
CA ALA A 346 -15.68 16.93 -14.01
C ALA A 346 -16.93 16.95 -13.14
N LEU A 347 -16.77 16.70 -11.82
CA LEU A 347 -17.83 16.88 -10.83
C LEU A 347 -18.17 18.38 -10.68
N GLN A 348 -19.43 18.73 -10.80
CA GLN A 348 -19.95 20.11 -10.65
C GLN A 348 -20.71 20.30 -9.34
N GLU A 349 -21.53 19.32 -8.96
CA GLU A 349 -22.35 19.38 -7.75
C GLU A 349 -22.57 17.99 -7.14
N VAL A 350 -22.62 17.95 -5.82
CA VAL A 350 -22.97 16.77 -5.03
C VAL A 350 -24.41 16.95 -4.52
N LYS A 351 -25.30 16.02 -4.89
CA LYS A 351 -26.69 15.93 -4.40
C LYS A 351 -26.83 14.72 -3.47
N ASP A 352 -27.98 14.50 -2.89
CA ASP A 352 -28.21 13.44 -1.90
C ASP A 352 -28.07 12.02 -2.47
N SER A 353 -28.40 11.84 -3.76
CA SER A 353 -28.37 10.53 -4.44
C SER A 353 -27.90 10.59 -5.89
N SER A 354 -27.27 11.71 -6.30
CA SER A 354 -26.68 11.87 -7.63
C SER A 354 -25.50 12.84 -7.59
N PHE A 355 -24.60 12.69 -8.57
CA PHE A 355 -23.59 13.68 -8.91
C PHE A 355 -23.95 14.36 -10.21
N LEU A 356 -23.95 15.71 -10.22
CA LEU A 356 -23.98 16.49 -11.45
C LEU A 356 -22.57 16.55 -12.00
N VAL A 357 -22.37 16.02 -13.19
CA VAL A 357 -21.07 16.00 -13.86
C VAL A 357 -21.15 16.72 -15.21
N LYS A 358 -20.00 17.18 -15.70
CA LYS A 358 -19.87 17.90 -16.97
C LYS A 358 -18.74 17.34 -17.79
N ASP A 359 -19.01 17.10 -19.06
CA ASP A 359 -18.01 16.75 -20.10
C ASP A 359 -18.21 17.60 -21.36
N ALA A 360 -17.67 17.18 -22.50
CA ALA A 360 -17.79 17.89 -23.77
C ALA A 360 -19.22 17.89 -24.34
N GLU A 361 -20.06 16.93 -23.95
CA GLU A 361 -21.46 16.80 -24.40
C GLU A 361 -22.43 17.65 -23.55
N GLY A 362 -21.97 18.13 -22.39
CA GLY A 362 -22.76 18.96 -21.49
C GLY A 362 -22.83 18.43 -20.06
N GLU A 363 -23.86 18.87 -19.35
CA GLU A 363 -24.12 18.47 -17.97
C GLU A 363 -25.10 17.31 -17.90
N ARG A 364 -24.84 16.33 -17.02
CA ARG A 364 -25.77 15.23 -16.73
C ARG A 364 -25.66 14.77 -15.29
N GLU A 365 -26.74 14.20 -14.79
CA GLU A 365 -26.77 13.58 -13.48
C GLU A 365 -26.40 12.09 -13.55
N LEU A 366 -25.58 11.66 -12.61
CA LEU A 366 -25.24 10.26 -12.36
C LEU A 366 -25.89 9.83 -11.05
N PRO A 367 -27.01 9.10 -11.08
CA PRO A 367 -27.67 8.61 -9.87
C PRO A 367 -26.89 7.45 -9.26
N PHE A 368 -26.90 7.35 -7.91
CA PHE A 368 -26.24 6.29 -7.17
C PHE A 368 -27.00 5.85 -5.91
N ASP A 369 -26.74 4.61 -5.49
CA ASP A 369 -27.03 4.12 -4.14
C ASP A 369 -25.93 4.55 -3.16
N TYR A 370 -24.66 4.58 -3.64
CA TYR A 370 -23.47 5.00 -2.89
C TYR A 370 -22.57 5.87 -3.77
N GLY A 371 -22.23 7.05 -3.30
CA GLY A 371 -21.35 8.01 -3.98
C GLY A 371 -20.05 8.21 -3.23
N PHE A 372 -18.91 8.19 -3.93
CA PHE A 372 -17.59 8.38 -3.32
C PHE A 372 -16.85 9.52 -3.99
N VAL A 373 -16.26 10.41 -3.16
CA VAL A 373 -15.43 11.52 -3.65
C VAL A 373 -14.00 11.31 -3.20
N CYS A 374 -13.12 10.96 -4.16
CA CYS A 374 -11.77 10.48 -3.98
C CYS A 374 -10.75 11.32 -4.77
N LEU A 375 -10.72 12.63 -4.53
CA LEU A 375 -9.92 13.60 -5.29
C LEU A 375 -8.45 13.69 -4.84
N GLY A 376 -7.99 12.73 -4.05
CA GLY A 376 -6.63 12.66 -3.51
C GLY A 376 -6.55 13.08 -2.05
N MET A 377 -5.31 13.29 -1.58
CA MET A 377 -5.00 13.59 -0.19
C MET A 377 -4.22 14.91 -0.09
N ARG A 378 -4.47 15.69 0.94
CA ARG A 378 -3.77 16.95 1.23
C ARG A 378 -2.99 16.82 2.52
N ALA A 379 -1.69 17.15 2.49
CA ALA A 379 -0.84 17.18 3.68
C ALA A 379 -1.37 18.18 4.72
N GLN A 380 -1.29 17.81 6.00
CA GLN A 380 -1.66 18.65 7.15
C GLN A 380 -0.40 19.41 7.61
N GLY A 381 -0.22 20.65 7.15
CA GLY A 381 0.97 21.46 7.42
C GLY A 381 0.77 22.61 8.41
N GLN A 382 -0.40 22.75 9.05
CA GLN A 382 -0.71 23.89 9.91
C GLN A 382 0.28 24.05 11.07
N LEU A 383 0.58 22.96 11.75
CA LEU A 383 1.52 22.96 12.90
C LEU A 383 2.92 23.50 12.51
N PHE A 384 3.38 23.19 11.30
CA PHE A 384 4.68 23.66 10.83
C PHE A 384 4.71 25.20 10.75
N ALA A 385 3.61 25.82 10.30
CA ALA A 385 3.49 27.29 10.24
C ALA A 385 3.40 27.93 11.62
N GLU A 386 2.92 27.22 12.66
CA GLU A 386 2.83 27.70 14.04
C GLU A 386 4.15 27.57 14.80
N LEU A 387 5.05 26.69 14.36
CA LEU A 387 6.35 26.42 14.98
C LEU A 387 7.50 27.17 14.30
N SER A 388 7.32 27.66 13.07
CA SER A 388 8.29 28.47 12.34
C SER A 388 8.14 29.97 12.65
#